data_9e3390303fc67760845adb01229649bb
#
_entry.id   9e3390303fc67760845adb01229649bb
#
_cell.length_a   1.000
_cell.length_b   1.000
_cell.length_c   1.000
_cell.angle_alpha   90.00
_cell.angle_beta   90.00
_cell.angle_gamma   90.00
#
_symmetry.space_group_name_H-M   'P 1'
#
loop_
_entity.id
_entity.type
_entity.pdbx_description
1 polymer ?
#
loop_
_entity_poly.entity_id
_entity_poly.type
_entity_poly.pdbx_seq_one_letter_code
_entity_poly.pdbx_strand_id
1 'polypeptide(L)'
;MANYYKSLGLKVVIGAADTFRAAAIEQLQVWADRVKVDLIKQEMGSDPASVAFDTLESAIKKNADIVLIDTAGRLHNKTNLMNELGKIKRVLQKKTFEAPQEVILVIDGSTGQNAFEQAKQFTNVTEITSLVVTKLDGTAKGGVVLGISDQFQIPIKFIGIGEKIEDLQIFDKKEFVDSFFKKS
;
A
#
# COMPACT_ATOMS: atom_id res chain seq x y z
N MET A 1 0.08 8.24 1.86
CA MET A 1 0.50 8.24 0.44
C MET A 1 -0.28 9.25 -0.39
N ALA A 2 -1.60 9.16 -0.53
CA ALA A 2 -2.36 10.11 -1.36
C ALA A 2 -2.09 11.59 -0.99
N ASN A 3 -2.06 11.92 0.30
CA ASN A 3 -1.72 13.25 0.78
C ASN A 3 -0.32 13.69 0.34
N TYR A 4 0.65 12.78 0.37
CA TYR A 4 2.02 13.05 -0.06
C TYR A 4 2.06 13.41 -1.55
N TYR A 5 1.49 12.60 -2.43
CA TYR A 5 1.50 12.89 -3.86
C TYR A 5 0.72 14.18 -4.19
N LYS A 6 -0.39 14.41 -3.48
CA LYS A 6 -1.15 15.65 -3.62
C LYS A 6 -0.33 16.89 -3.18
N SER A 7 0.48 16.80 -2.13
CA SER A 7 1.36 17.90 -1.71
C SER A 7 2.43 18.27 -2.75
N LEU A 8 2.73 17.33 -3.65
CA LEU A 8 3.59 17.57 -4.82
C LEU A 8 2.83 18.19 -6.03
N GLY A 9 1.56 18.52 -5.84
CA GLY A 9 0.71 19.08 -6.91
C GLY A 9 0.12 18.05 -7.85
N LEU A 10 0.29 16.74 -7.57
CA LEU A 10 -0.19 15.66 -8.41
C LEU A 10 -1.66 15.36 -8.15
N LYS A 11 -2.39 15.04 -9.21
CA LYS A 11 -3.79 14.61 -9.16
C LYS A 11 -3.87 13.12 -8.86
N VAL A 12 -4.51 12.78 -7.74
CA VAL A 12 -4.58 11.41 -7.22
C VAL A 12 -6.01 10.89 -7.29
N VAL A 13 -6.18 9.63 -7.68
CA VAL A 13 -7.42 8.87 -7.58
C VAL A 13 -7.16 7.60 -6.78
N ILE A 14 -8.08 7.25 -5.88
CA ILE A 14 -8.01 6.04 -5.05
C ILE A 14 -9.12 5.06 -5.48
N GLY A 15 -8.80 3.76 -5.50
CA GLY A 15 -9.75 2.67 -5.68
C GLY A 15 -9.86 1.81 -4.43
N ALA A 16 -11.08 1.58 -3.93
CA ALA A 16 -11.36 0.74 -2.77
C ALA A 16 -11.62 -0.71 -3.22
N ALA A 17 -10.55 -1.46 -3.51
CA ALA A 17 -10.67 -2.84 -4.00
C ALA A 17 -10.63 -3.90 -2.86
N ASP A 18 -10.54 -3.54 -1.58
CA ASP A 18 -10.87 -4.42 -0.44
C ASP A 18 -12.41 -4.44 -0.26
N THR A 19 -13.11 -5.06 -1.19
CA THR A 19 -14.58 -5.02 -1.30
C THR A 19 -15.31 -5.88 -0.27
N PHE A 20 -14.60 -6.77 0.42
CA PHE A 20 -15.20 -7.69 1.40
C PHE A 20 -15.27 -7.12 2.82
N ARG A 21 -14.70 -5.94 3.03
CA ARG A 21 -14.64 -5.28 4.34
C ARG A 21 -15.33 -3.92 4.29
N ALA A 22 -16.61 -3.89 4.66
CA ALA A 22 -17.38 -2.64 4.69
C ALA A 22 -16.66 -1.53 5.47
N ALA A 23 -16.14 -1.84 6.66
CA ALA A 23 -15.42 -0.88 7.49
C ALA A 23 -14.12 -0.35 6.82
N ALA A 24 -13.46 -1.14 5.96
CA ALA A 24 -12.28 -0.68 5.23
C ALA A 24 -12.68 0.34 4.16
N ILE A 25 -13.75 0.09 3.43
CA ILE A 25 -14.29 1.02 2.41
C ILE A 25 -14.70 2.34 3.07
N GLU A 26 -15.44 2.26 4.19
CA GLU A 26 -15.88 3.45 4.93
C GLU A 26 -14.70 4.25 5.48
N GLN A 27 -13.72 3.57 6.07
CA GLN A 27 -12.51 4.21 6.58
C GLN A 27 -11.72 4.89 5.45
N LEU A 28 -11.59 4.23 4.30
CA LEU A 28 -10.90 4.80 3.15
C LEU A 28 -11.63 6.01 2.59
N GLN A 29 -12.99 6.01 2.62
CA GLN A 29 -13.80 7.17 2.25
C GLN A 29 -13.51 8.37 3.15
N VAL A 30 -13.50 8.18 4.48
CA VAL A 30 -13.18 9.25 5.44
C VAL A 30 -11.80 9.86 5.15
N TRP A 31 -10.81 9.01 4.84
CA TRP A 31 -9.48 9.48 4.49
C TRP A 31 -9.43 10.20 3.15
N ALA A 32 -10.13 9.69 2.12
CA ALA A 32 -10.21 10.33 0.80
C ALA A 32 -10.84 11.73 0.90
N ASP A 33 -11.92 11.86 1.67
CA ASP A 33 -12.59 13.15 1.91
C ASP A 33 -11.68 14.12 2.66
N ARG A 34 -10.96 13.64 3.70
CA ARG A 34 -10.03 14.45 4.48
C ARG A 34 -8.90 15.02 3.63
N VAL A 35 -8.31 14.21 2.77
CA VAL A 35 -7.24 14.65 1.87
C VAL A 35 -7.77 15.25 0.56
N LYS A 36 -9.09 15.24 0.35
CA LYS A 36 -9.78 15.78 -0.83
C LYS A 36 -9.24 15.16 -2.12
N VAL A 37 -9.31 13.83 -2.21
CA VAL A 37 -9.01 13.05 -3.41
C VAL A 37 -10.21 12.20 -3.79
N ASP A 38 -10.34 11.89 -5.08
CA ASP A 38 -11.44 11.06 -5.57
C ASP A 38 -11.28 9.61 -5.11
N LEU A 39 -12.35 9.03 -4.59
CA LEU A 39 -12.45 7.60 -4.28
C LEU A 39 -13.43 6.92 -5.23
N ILE A 40 -12.96 5.87 -5.87
CA ILE A 40 -13.80 4.95 -6.67
C ILE A 40 -14.05 3.71 -5.83
N LYS A 41 -15.33 3.39 -5.66
CA LYS A 41 -15.79 2.22 -4.91
C LYS A 41 -17.02 1.63 -5.58
N GLN A 42 -17.30 0.38 -5.31
CA GLN A 42 -18.53 -0.32 -5.69
C GLN A 42 -19.21 -0.86 -4.42
N GLU A 43 -20.32 -1.57 -4.60
CA GLU A 43 -21.03 -2.22 -3.50
C GLU A 43 -20.14 -3.27 -2.82
N MET A 44 -20.42 -3.53 -1.54
CA MET A 44 -19.74 -4.57 -0.78
C MET A 44 -19.89 -5.93 -1.47
N GLY A 45 -18.78 -6.67 -1.58
CA GLY A 45 -18.74 -7.96 -2.26
C GLY A 45 -18.59 -7.90 -3.79
N SER A 46 -18.49 -6.70 -4.36
CA SER A 46 -18.15 -6.54 -5.78
C SER A 46 -16.77 -7.15 -6.10
N ASP A 47 -16.56 -7.48 -7.38
CA ASP A 47 -15.27 -7.99 -7.83
C ASP A 47 -14.16 -6.94 -7.68
N PRO A 48 -13.11 -7.17 -6.87
CA PRO A 48 -11.99 -6.25 -6.70
C PRO A 48 -11.35 -5.79 -8.02
N ALA A 49 -11.28 -6.69 -9.00
CA ALA A 49 -10.72 -6.37 -10.31
C ALA A 49 -11.62 -5.41 -11.11
N SER A 50 -12.93 -5.43 -10.89
CA SER A 50 -13.87 -4.46 -11.47
C SER A 50 -13.63 -3.08 -10.87
N VAL A 51 -13.49 -2.98 -9.55
CA VAL A 51 -13.17 -1.71 -8.88
C VAL A 51 -11.84 -1.13 -9.38
N ALA A 52 -10.81 -1.98 -9.50
CA ALA A 52 -9.51 -1.56 -10.01
C ALA A 52 -9.59 -1.02 -11.45
N PHE A 53 -10.34 -1.70 -12.30
CA PHE A 53 -10.56 -1.29 -13.69
C PHE A 53 -11.30 0.06 -13.76
N ASP A 54 -12.40 0.21 -13.04
CA ASP A 54 -13.18 1.46 -13.02
C ASP A 54 -12.37 2.62 -12.46
N THR A 55 -11.52 2.34 -11.46
CA THR A 55 -10.60 3.33 -10.91
C THR A 55 -9.64 3.83 -11.96
N LEU A 56 -9.00 2.93 -12.71
CA LEU A 56 -8.06 3.30 -13.77
C LEU A 56 -8.78 4.04 -14.91
N GLU A 57 -9.97 3.60 -15.31
CA GLU A 57 -10.78 4.32 -16.32
C GLU A 57 -11.14 5.74 -15.88
N SER A 58 -11.60 5.88 -14.64
CA SER A 58 -11.92 7.20 -14.07
C SER A 58 -10.69 8.11 -14.02
N ALA A 59 -9.54 7.54 -13.61
CA ALA A 59 -8.28 8.28 -13.53
C ALA A 59 -7.82 8.79 -14.91
N ILE A 60 -7.88 7.93 -15.93
CA ILE A 60 -7.55 8.32 -17.33
C ILE A 60 -8.48 9.44 -17.80
N LYS A 61 -9.80 9.31 -17.61
CA LYS A 61 -10.79 10.33 -18.01
C LYS A 61 -10.55 11.68 -17.30
N LYS A 62 -10.02 11.63 -16.08
CA LYS A 62 -9.76 12.82 -15.26
C LYS A 62 -8.33 13.37 -15.45
N ASN A 63 -7.52 12.78 -16.29
CA ASN A 63 -6.08 13.07 -16.42
C ASN A 63 -5.40 13.08 -15.04
N ALA A 64 -5.58 12.01 -14.26
CA ALA A 64 -4.90 11.84 -12.99
C ALA A 64 -3.47 11.37 -13.20
N ASP A 65 -2.56 11.85 -12.35
CA ASP A 65 -1.14 11.52 -12.39
C ASP A 65 -0.84 10.22 -11.64
N ILE A 66 -1.61 9.97 -10.57
CA ILE A 66 -1.41 8.82 -9.65
C ILE A 66 -2.73 8.08 -9.42
N VAL A 67 -2.66 6.76 -9.52
CA VAL A 67 -3.74 5.84 -9.14
C VAL A 67 -3.26 4.97 -7.99
N LEU A 68 -3.98 4.97 -6.87
CA LEU A 68 -3.73 4.10 -5.72
C LEU A 68 -4.88 3.11 -5.60
N ILE A 69 -4.60 1.81 -5.64
CA ILE A 69 -5.63 0.78 -5.49
C ILE A 69 -5.36 0.05 -4.17
N ASP A 70 -6.28 0.23 -3.22
CA ASP A 70 -6.26 -0.48 -1.94
C ASP A 70 -6.88 -1.86 -2.11
N THR A 71 -6.14 -2.90 -1.74
CA THR A 71 -6.53 -4.30 -1.92
C THR A 71 -6.57 -5.04 -0.58
N ALA A 72 -7.32 -6.13 -0.52
CA ALA A 72 -7.27 -7.02 0.62
C ALA A 72 -5.84 -7.52 0.89
N GLY A 73 -5.45 -7.57 2.17
CA GLY A 73 -4.12 -8.02 2.62
C GLY A 73 -4.16 -9.25 3.54
N ARG A 74 -5.31 -9.96 3.62
CA ARG A 74 -5.46 -11.08 4.56
C ARG A 74 -4.99 -12.39 3.96
N LEU A 75 -3.98 -12.97 4.58
CA LEU A 75 -3.38 -14.26 4.17
C LEU A 75 -4.19 -15.51 4.57
N HIS A 76 -5.31 -15.37 5.27
CA HIS A 76 -6.11 -16.51 5.76
C HIS A 76 -6.62 -17.41 4.63
N ASN A 77 -6.85 -16.85 3.44
CA ASN A 77 -7.16 -17.61 2.23
C ASN A 77 -6.19 -17.22 1.11
N LYS A 78 -4.96 -17.67 1.25
CA LYS A 78 -3.81 -17.31 0.42
C LYS A 78 -4.07 -17.49 -1.07
N THR A 79 -4.64 -18.62 -1.46
CA THR A 79 -4.88 -18.95 -2.88
C THR A 79 -5.88 -17.98 -3.50
N ASN A 80 -6.97 -17.66 -2.80
CA ASN A 80 -7.99 -16.75 -3.33
C ASN A 80 -7.46 -15.32 -3.45
N LEU A 81 -6.73 -14.84 -2.43
CA LEU A 81 -6.11 -13.52 -2.45
C LEU A 81 -5.13 -13.38 -3.62
N MET A 82 -4.32 -14.40 -3.88
CA MET A 82 -3.35 -14.37 -4.97
C MET A 82 -4.01 -14.41 -6.37
N ASN A 83 -5.08 -15.19 -6.50
CA ASN A 83 -5.89 -15.19 -7.72
C ASN A 83 -6.53 -13.81 -7.96
N GLU A 84 -7.02 -13.16 -6.90
CA GLU A 84 -7.60 -11.83 -6.93
C GLU A 84 -6.58 -10.77 -7.35
N LEU A 85 -5.41 -10.72 -6.69
CA LEU A 85 -4.33 -9.81 -7.05
C LEU A 85 -3.85 -10.02 -8.49
N GLY A 86 -3.70 -11.28 -8.91
CA GLY A 86 -3.37 -11.62 -10.29
C GLY A 86 -4.45 -11.18 -11.30
N LYS A 87 -5.74 -11.24 -10.91
CA LYS A 87 -6.84 -10.74 -11.72
C LYS A 87 -6.80 -9.22 -11.84
N ILE A 88 -6.57 -8.51 -10.74
CA ILE A 88 -6.39 -7.04 -10.73
C ILE A 88 -5.28 -6.66 -11.71
N LYS A 89 -4.08 -7.26 -11.58
CA LYS A 89 -2.95 -6.99 -12.49
C LYS A 89 -3.36 -7.16 -13.96
N ARG A 90 -3.98 -8.28 -14.30
CA ARG A 90 -4.41 -8.57 -15.69
C ARG A 90 -5.42 -7.56 -16.25
N VAL A 91 -6.37 -7.09 -15.45
CA VAL A 91 -7.36 -6.11 -15.95
C VAL A 91 -6.77 -4.72 -16.12
N LEU A 92 -5.84 -4.33 -15.24
CA LEU A 92 -5.11 -3.07 -15.38
C LEU A 92 -4.24 -3.07 -16.65
N GLN A 93 -3.54 -4.17 -16.92
CA GLN A 93 -2.68 -4.33 -18.10
C GLN A 93 -3.44 -4.29 -19.43
N LYS A 94 -4.73 -4.60 -19.44
CA LYS A 94 -5.58 -4.41 -20.63
C LYS A 94 -5.74 -2.95 -21.05
N LYS A 95 -5.64 -2.02 -20.10
CA LYS A 95 -5.77 -0.58 -20.34
C LYS A 95 -4.41 0.10 -20.46
N THR A 96 -3.45 -0.30 -19.63
CA THR A 96 -2.11 0.27 -19.57
C THR A 96 -1.13 -0.87 -19.39
N PHE A 97 -0.39 -1.21 -20.43
CA PHE A 97 0.47 -2.41 -20.48
C PHE A 97 1.45 -2.50 -19.30
N GLU A 98 1.99 -1.37 -18.85
CA GLU A 98 2.95 -1.32 -17.74
C GLU A 98 2.30 -1.32 -16.34
N ALA A 99 0.96 -1.31 -16.26
CA ALA A 99 0.27 -1.30 -14.97
C ALA A 99 0.25 -2.68 -14.29
N PRO A 100 0.35 -2.74 -12.96
CA PRO A 100 0.73 -1.65 -12.07
C PRO A 100 2.24 -1.37 -12.17
N GLN A 101 2.64 -0.11 -12.23
CA GLN A 101 4.05 0.29 -12.23
C GLN A 101 4.71 0.00 -10.88
N GLU A 102 3.91 -0.08 -9.83
CA GLU A 102 4.38 -0.35 -8.48
C GLU A 102 3.42 -1.26 -7.72
N VAL A 103 3.96 -2.29 -7.07
CA VAL A 103 3.24 -3.17 -6.15
C VAL A 103 3.85 -2.98 -4.77
N ILE A 104 3.09 -2.35 -3.87
CA ILE A 104 3.55 -1.96 -2.55
C ILE A 104 3.00 -2.92 -1.51
N LEU A 105 3.87 -3.55 -0.75
CA LEU A 105 3.48 -4.32 0.42
C LEU A 105 3.54 -3.44 1.67
N VAL A 106 2.41 -3.34 2.37
CA VAL A 106 2.33 -2.64 3.66
C VAL A 106 2.51 -3.64 4.79
N ILE A 107 3.51 -3.41 5.63
CA ILE A 107 3.89 -4.28 6.74
C ILE A 107 3.70 -3.55 8.07
N ASP A 108 3.14 -4.26 9.05
CA ASP A 108 3.08 -3.80 10.44
C ASP A 108 4.40 -4.16 11.14
N GLY A 109 5.27 -3.16 11.37
CA GLY A 109 6.56 -3.32 12.04
C GLY A 109 6.48 -3.82 13.48
N SER A 110 5.28 -3.74 14.10
CA SER A 110 5.09 -4.22 15.48
C SER A 110 4.99 -5.74 15.59
N THR A 111 4.77 -6.45 14.50
CA THR A 111 4.50 -7.89 14.48
C THR A 111 5.75 -8.78 14.46
N GLY A 112 6.94 -8.19 14.42
CA GLY A 112 8.22 -8.93 14.51
C GLY A 112 8.35 -9.99 13.42
N GLN A 113 8.57 -11.24 13.80
CA GLN A 113 8.76 -12.37 12.88
C GLN A 113 7.56 -12.58 11.94
N ASN A 114 6.35 -12.25 12.36
CA ASN A 114 5.18 -12.35 11.49
C ASN A 114 5.27 -11.41 10.28
N ALA A 115 5.92 -10.25 10.42
CA ALA A 115 6.18 -9.35 9.29
C ALA A 115 7.10 -10.00 8.24
N PHE A 116 8.11 -10.76 8.67
CA PHE A 116 8.98 -11.52 7.77
C PHE A 116 8.22 -12.60 7.01
N GLU A 117 7.42 -13.40 7.73
CA GLU A 117 6.62 -14.43 7.09
C GLU A 117 5.60 -13.85 6.12
N GLN A 118 5.00 -12.72 6.46
CA GLN A 118 4.11 -11.98 5.55
C GLN A 118 4.87 -11.54 4.29
N ALA A 119 6.00 -10.87 4.44
CA ALA A 119 6.82 -10.43 3.31
C ALA A 119 7.21 -11.60 2.41
N LYS A 120 7.72 -12.69 2.99
CA LYS A 120 8.11 -13.92 2.28
C LYS A 120 6.95 -14.53 1.50
N GLN A 121 5.77 -14.56 2.09
CA GLN A 121 4.60 -15.14 1.44
C GLN A 121 4.12 -14.31 0.26
N PHE A 122 4.12 -12.99 0.39
CA PHE A 122 3.73 -12.10 -0.69
C PHE A 122 4.77 -12.07 -1.82
N THR A 123 6.07 -12.01 -1.51
CA THR A 123 7.14 -12.00 -2.52
C THR A 123 7.20 -13.29 -3.34
N ASN A 124 6.78 -14.42 -2.77
CA ASN A 124 6.71 -15.69 -3.52
C ASN A 124 5.56 -15.76 -4.52
N VAL A 125 4.61 -14.85 -4.48
CA VAL A 125 3.36 -14.94 -5.24
C VAL A 125 3.08 -13.71 -6.09
N THR A 126 3.62 -12.56 -5.71
CA THR A 126 3.49 -11.32 -6.47
C THR A 126 4.83 -10.58 -6.49
N GLU A 127 5.11 -9.90 -7.59
CA GLU A 127 6.31 -9.07 -7.75
C GLU A 127 6.15 -7.80 -6.91
N ILE A 128 6.54 -7.86 -5.62
CA ILE A 128 6.59 -6.68 -4.76
C ILE A 128 7.75 -5.78 -5.22
N THR A 129 7.45 -4.53 -5.50
CA THR A 129 8.46 -3.56 -5.95
C THR A 129 8.93 -2.63 -4.85
N SER A 130 8.12 -2.42 -3.81
CA SER A 130 8.50 -1.60 -2.65
C SER A 130 7.71 -1.95 -1.39
N LEU A 131 8.22 -1.48 -0.27
CA LEU A 131 7.66 -1.70 1.06
C LEU A 131 7.22 -0.38 1.69
N VAL A 132 6.14 -0.47 2.47
CA VAL A 132 5.78 0.53 3.48
C VAL A 132 5.76 -0.18 4.83
N VAL A 133 6.52 0.32 5.80
CA VAL A 133 6.56 -0.25 7.14
C VAL A 133 5.91 0.71 8.11
N THR A 134 4.85 0.27 8.77
CA THR A 134 4.05 1.07 9.72
C THR A 134 4.33 0.71 11.17
N LYS A 135 3.83 1.52 12.10
CA LYS A 135 3.94 1.32 13.55
C LYS A 135 5.38 1.25 14.06
N LEU A 136 6.23 2.11 13.53
CA LEU A 136 7.63 2.23 13.98
C LEU A 136 7.83 3.16 15.18
N ASP A 137 6.78 3.70 15.75
CA ASP A 137 6.77 4.57 16.93
C ASP A 137 7.08 3.86 18.25
N GLY A 138 7.25 2.55 18.25
CA GLY A 138 7.65 1.76 19.42
C GLY A 138 9.10 1.26 19.34
N THR A 139 9.74 1.15 20.49
CA THR A 139 11.18 1.09 20.74
C THR A 139 11.98 -0.12 20.21
N ALA A 140 11.35 -1.22 19.81
CA ALA A 140 12.09 -2.44 19.40
C ALA A 140 11.98 -2.75 17.89
N LYS A 141 11.43 -1.86 17.08
CA LYS A 141 10.80 -2.19 15.80
C LYS A 141 11.67 -1.94 14.58
N GLY A 142 12.76 -1.21 14.73
CA GLY A 142 13.68 -0.93 13.63
C GLY A 142 14.42 -2.16 13.08
N GLY A 143 14.67 -3.16 13.92
CA GLY A 143 15.34 -4.39 13.49
C GLY A 143 14.56 -5.18 12.43
N VAL A 144 13.23 -5.16 12.48
CA VAL A 144 12.36 -5.77 11.46
C VAL A 144 12.58 -5.11 10.09
N VAL A 145 12.66 -3.79 10.05
CA VAL A 145 12.88 -3.02 8.82
C VAL A 145 14.19 -3.42 8.15
N LEU A 146 15.27 -3.46 8.95
CA LEU A 146 16.61 -3.84 8.47
C LEU A 146 16.61 -5.28 7.95
N GLY A 147 16.06 -6.22 8.73
CA GLY A 147 16.03 -7.63 8.36
C GLY A 147 15.20 -7.90 7.10
N ILE A 148 14.04 -7.28 6.93
CA ILE A 148 13.21 -7.44 5.73
C ILE A 148 13.93 -6.84 4.51
N SER A 149 14.49 -5.64 4.65
CA SER A 149 15.23 -5.00 3.55
C SER A 149 16.45 -5.81 3.12
N ASP A 150 17.19 -6.36 4.07
CA ASP A 150 18.36 -7.21 3.78
C ASP A 150 17.96 -8.54 3.14
N GLN A 151 16.97 -9.23 3.70
CA GLN A 151 16.57 -10.56 3.24
C GLN A 151 15.90 -10.55 1.86
N PHE A 152 15.04 -9.58 1.59
CA PHE A 152 14.23 -9.56 0.36
C PHE A 152 14.77 -8.62 -0.71
N GLN A 153 15.73 -7.77 -0.38
CA GLN A 153 16.34 -6.77 -1.30
C GLN A 153 15.29 -5.86 -1.95
N ILE A 154 14.17 -5.62 -1.25
CA ILE A 154 13.08 -4.76 -1.71
C ILE A 154 13.22 -3.39 -1.04
N PRO A 155 13.19 -2.28 -1.79
CA PRO A 155 13.33 -0.96 -1.23
C PRO A 155 12.16 -0.58 -0.34
N ILE A 156 12.45 0.06 0.79
CA ILE A 156 11.44 0.70 1.64
C ILE A 156 11.21 2.10 1.09
N LYS A 157 9.94 2.44 0.85
CA LYS A 157 9.55 3.73 0.28
C LYS A 157 9.02 4.70 1.32
N PHE A 158 8.20 4.19 2.24
CA PHE A 158 7.63 4.99 3.32
C PHE A 158 7.70 4.26 4.65
N ILE A 159 7.72 5.04 5.72
CA ILE A 159 7.58 4.56 7.10
C ILE A 159 6.43 5.30 7.79
N GLY A 160 5.67 4.56 8.61
CA GLY A 160 4.63 5.09 9.48
C GLY A 160 5.12 5.10 10.93
N ILE A 161 5.12 6.28 11.54
CA ILE A 161 5.61 6.52 12.91
C ILE A 161 4.49 7.01 13.84
N GLY A 162 3.23 6.88 13.44
CA GLY A 162 2.05 7.27 14.18
C GLY A 162 0.78 7.14 13.34
N GLU A 163 -0.30 7.77 13.82
CA GLU A 163 -1.66 7.64 13.25
C GLU A 163 -2.14 8.86 12.46
N LYS A 164 -1.36 9.95 12.44
CA LYS A 164 -1.74 11.17 11.71
C LYS A 164 -1.31 11.10 10.25
N ILE A 165 -1.84 11.99 9.43
CA ILE A 165 -1.48 12.09 8.01
C ILE A 165 0.02 12.36 7.82
N GLU A 166 0.58 13.18 8.70
CA GLU A 166 1.98 13.61 8.68
C GLU A 166 2.93 12.51 9.18
N ASP A 167 2.41 11.50 9.87
CA ASP A 167 3.20 10.40 10.45
C ASP A 167 3.59 9.34 9.41
N LEU A 168 3.12 9.45 8.17
CA LEU A 168 3.64 8.68 7.03
C LEU A 168 4.72 9.51 6.33
N GLN A 169 5.97 9.06 6.45
CA GLN A 169 7.16 9.77 5.95
C GLN A 169 7.85 8.97 4.86
N ILE A 170 8.56 9.66 3.95
CA ILE A 170 9.48 9.00 3.02
C ILE A 170 10.60 8.37 3.84
N PHE A 171 10.97 7.15 3.47
CA PHE A 171 12.09 6.46 4.12
C PHE A 171 13.42 7.10 3.72
N ASP A 172 14.12 7.69 4.69
CA ASP A 172 15.51 8.08 4.56
C ASP A 172 16.41 7.08 5.29
N LYS A 173 17.25 6.37 4.53
CA LYS A 173 18.14 5.33 5.06
C LYS A 173 19.11 5.89 6.10
N LYS A 174 19.63 7.09 5.88
CA LYS A 174 20.62 7.69 6.78
C LYS A 174 19.98 8.12 8.08
N GLU A 175 18.86 8.87 8.00
CA GLU A 175 18.10 9.27 9.20
C GLU A 175 17.66 8.07 10.02
N PHE A 176 17.19 7.02 9.33
CA PHE A 176 16.75 5.79 9.97
C PHE A 176 17.88 5.12 10.74
N VAL A 177 19.04 4.91 10.12
CA VAL A 177 20.22 4.33 10.77
C VAL A 177 20.72 5.20 11.91
N ASP A 178 20.81 6.52 11.70
CA ASP A 178 21.26 7.47 12.73
C ASP A 178 20.35 7.44 13.97
N SER A 179 19.05 7.14 13.79
CA SER A 179 18.09 7.04 14.91
C SER A 179 18.42 5.93 15.91
N PHE A 180 19.13 4.86 15.48
CA PHE A 180 19.58 3.79 16.40
C PHE A 180 20.78 4.16 17.24
N PHE A 181 21.58 5.13 16.80
CA PHE A 181 22.82 5.52 17.46
C PHE A 181 22.71 6.84 18.24
N LYS A 182 21.62 7.58 18.06
CA LYS A 182 21.35 8.75 18.91
C LYS A 182 21.02 8.25 20.31
N LYS A 183 21.97 8.42 21.26
CA LYS A 183 21.70 8.28 22.68
C LYS A 183 20.69 9.34 23.10
N SER A 184 19.61 8.89 23.72
CA SER A 184 18.64 9.73 24.44
C SER A 184 19.32 10.52 25.51
#